data_6d3a88287bb7a8d168ca19888a2f7e7e
#
_entry.id   6d3a88287bb7a8d168ca19888a2f7e7e
#
_cell.length_a   1.000
_cell.length_b   1.000
_cell.length_c   1.000
_cell.angle_alpha   90.00
_cell.angle_beta   90.00
_cell.angle_gamma   90.00
#
_symmetry.space_group_name_H-M   'P 1'
#
loop_
_entity.id
_entity.type
_entity.pdbx_description
1 polymer ?
#
loop_
_entity_poly.entity_id
_entity_poly.type
_entity_poly.pdbx_seq_one_letter_code
_entity_poly.pdbx_strand_id
1 'polypeptide(L)'
;MWRGISLHNQIGEMLSQGPKYGKVHSVFRRTVNLTDEDENMISLVTRKMDYAPISILVDIDEFQDCKICAGEAVYFHEKRIIIGPRILDISHAEHYVLKRGVYKSSGDLLEKNLKYLESFIYANGPEAIYSFETAAFQMVVQRTRLVQKAFLEDDREQIIQAGKGLLGLGQGLTPSGDDVLMGIFLVLGLDNSPAKHLHSILEEIIKDSREETTDISYEGLYRASKGFYRSILSEAAEALARSKNIGEILRKVMAIGHSSGRDLLYGILTGYKILVEKEKDYAN
;
A
#
# COMPACT_ATOMS: atom_id res chain seq x y z
N MET A 1 14.50 17.43 20.06
CA MET A 1 15.08 17.07 18.74
C MET A 1 14.84 15.60 18.54
N TRP A 2 14.28 15.22 17.39
CA TRP A 2 14.07 13.82 16.99
C TRP A 2 15.20 13.36 16.10
N ARG A 3 15.38 12.06 15.97
CA ARG A 3 16.39 11.46 15.09
C ARG A 3 15.69 10.61 14.02
N GLY A 4 16.04 10.84 12.76
CA GLY A 4 15.71 9.92 11.67
C GLY A 4 16.62 8.70 11.72
N ILE A 5 16.03 7.50 11.66
CA ILE A 5 16.76 6.23 11.60
C ILE A 5 17.12 5.92 10.16
N SER A 6 16.11 6.00 9.28
CA SER A 6 16.29 5.73 7.85
C SER A 6 15.31 6.53 7.02
N LEU A 7 15.64 6.78 5.76
CA LEU A 7 14.79 7.49 4.81
C LEU A 7 14.84 6.84 3.42
N HIS A 8 13.72 6.91 2.71
CA HIS A 8 13.64 6.46 1.33
C HIS A 8 14.53 7.31 0.42
N ASN A 9 15.28 6.70 -0.49
CA ASN A 9 16.26 7.39 -1.34
C ASN A 9 15.71 8.62 -2.05
N GLN A 10 14.48 8.55 -2.58
CA GLN A 10 13.86 9.68 -3.28
C GLN A 10 13.67 10.92 -2.39
N ILE A 11 13.55 10.76 -1.07
CA ILE A 11 13.52 11.91 -0.15
C ILE A 11 14.90 12.58 -0.12
N GLY A 12 15.97 11.79 -0.03
CA GLY A 12 17.33 12.34 -0.08
C GLY A 12 17.59 13.12 -1.37
N GLU A 13 17.18 12.57 -2.51
CA GLU A 13 17.26 13.21 -3.81
C GLU A 13 16.46 14.52 -3.85
N MET A 14 15.23 14.51 -3.35
CA MET A 14 14.36 15.69 -3.27
C MET A 14 15.00 16.79 -2.40
N LEU A 15 15.51 16.45 -1.22
CA LEU A 15 16.10 17.40 -0.28
C LEU A 15 17.44 17.97 -0.79
N SER A 16 18.17 17.23 -1.64
CA SER A 16 19.40 17.70 -2.28
C SER A 16 19.18 18.79 -3.33
N GLN A 17 17.96 18.94 -3.85
CA GLN A 17 17.60 19.98 -4.82
C GLN A 17 17.44 21.37 -4.18
N GLY A 18 17.50 21.45 -2.87
CA GLY A 18 17.40 22.68 -2.10
C GLY A 18 16.30 22.65 -1.04
N PRO A 19 16.23 23.70 -0.23
CA PRO A 19 15.22 23.78 0.81
C PRO A 19 13.82 23.97 0.21
N LYS A 20 12.83 23.34 0.85
CA LYS A 20 11.41 23.46 0.48
C LYS A 20 10.58 23.83 1.70
N TYR A 21 9.45 24.45 1.45
CA TYR A 21 8.42 24.73 2.46
C TYR A 21 7.25 23.80 2.28
N GLY A 22 6.48 23.64 3.34
CA GLY A 22 5.29 22.81 3.30
C GLY A 22 4.49 22.90 4.59
N LYS A 23 3.65 21.92 4.79
CA LYS A 23 2.76 21.84 5.97
C LYS A 23 2.56 20.40 6.43
N VAL A 24 2.14 20.24 7.67
CA VAL A 24 1.63 18.98 8.17
C VAL A 24 0.26 18.74 7.53
N HIS A 25 0.13 17.66 6.77
CA HIS A 25 -1.12 17.24 6.16
C HIS A 25 -2.04 16.57 7.18
N SER A 26 -1.53 15.55 7.87
CA SER A 26 -2.32 14.76 8.82
C SER A 26 -1.43 14.12 9.88
N VAL A 27 -2.01 13.88 11.06
CA VAL A 27 -1.32 13.32 12.23
C VAL A 27 -2.08 12.10 12.74
N PHE A 28 -1.38 10.99 12.88
CA PHE A 28 -1.87 9.74 13.43
C PHE A 28 -0.96 9.23 14.53
N ARG A 29 -1.38 8.20 15.21
CA ARG A 29 -0.61 7.61 16.30
C ARG A 29 0.80 7.19 15.88
N ARG A 30 0.95 6.60 14.67
CA ARG A 30 2.23 6.06 14.19
C ARG A 30 2.76 6.74 12.93
N THR A 31 2.04 7.70 12.39
CA THR A 31 2.40 8.38 11.13
C THR A 31 2.05 9.85 11.21
N VAL A 32 2.93 10.69 10.69
CA VAL A 32 2.66 12.09 10.37
C VAL A 32 2.94 12.27 8.89
N ASN A 33 1.94 12.69 8.14
CA ASN A 33 2.10 13.01 6.73
C ASN A 33 2.38 14.51 6.58
N LEU A 34 3.38 14.82 5.81
CA LEU A 34 3.81 16.16 5.44
C LEU A 34 3.59 16.34 3.95
N THR A 35 3.23 17.55 3.52
CA THR A 35 3.24 17.91 2.10
C THR A 35 4.21 19.05 1.87
N ASP A 36 4.96 19.00 0.76
CA ASP A 36 5.77 20.13 0.32
C ASP A 36 4.92 21.13 -0.50
N GLU A 37 5.55 22.19 -1.01
CA GLU A 37 4.91 23.22 -1.84
C GLU A 37 4.40 22.72 -3.20
N ASP A 38 4.94 21.58 -3.67
CA ASP A 38 4.51 20.88 -4.90
C ASP A 38 3.45 19.81 -4.61
N GLU A 39 2.88 19.78 -3.40
CA GLU A 39 1.92 18.79 -2.90
C GLU A 39 2.47 17.34 -2.84
N ASN A 40 3.78 17.13 -2.89
CA ASN A 40 4.35 15.81 -2.69
C ASN A 40 4.21 15.39 -1.22
N MET A 41 3.69 14.20 -0.99
CA MET A 41 3.49 13.68 0.36
C MET A 41 4.72 12.91 0.84
N ILE A 42 5.19 13.23 2.05
CA ILE A 42 6.27 12.55 2.77
C ILE A 42 5.71 12.06 4.10
N SER A 43 5.90 10.79 4.41
CA SER A 43 5.42 10.21 5.66
C SER A 43 6.55 10.07 6.69
N LEU A 44 6.38 10.66 7.86
CA LEU A 44 7.16 10.30 9.03
C LEU A 44 6.49 9.12 9.71
N VAL A 45 7.21 8.03 9.90
CA VAL A 45 6.68 6.82 10.54
C VAL A 45 7.52 6.45 11.75
N THR A 46 6.90 5.83 12.75
CA THR A 46 7.61 5.41 13.96
C THR A 46 8.55 4.24 13.67
N ARG A 47 9.58 4.06 14.52
CA ARG A 47 10.58 2.98 14.40
C ARG A 47 10.01 1.56 14.37
N LYS A 48 8.75 1.36 14.76
CA LYS A 48 8.06 0.06 14.75
C LYS A 48 7.40 -0.27 13.42
N MET A 49 7.41 0.68 12.46
CA MET A 49 6.81 0.47 11.14
C MET A 49 7.84 -0.15 10.19
N ASP A 50 7.33 -0.84 9.18
CA ASP A 50 8.12 -1.33 8.05
C ASP A 50 8.46 -0.18 7.07
N TYR A 51 9.38 -0.44 6.15
CA TYR A 51 9.73 0.51 5.10
C TYR A 51 8.56 0.74 4.14
N ALA A 52 8.28 2.00 3.87
CA ALA A 52 7.21 2.44 2.97
C ALA A 52 7.74 3.42 1.90
N PRO A 53 7.03 3.60 0.79
CA PRO A 53 7.37 4.62 -0.20
C PRO A 53 7.40 6.00 0.43
N ILE A 54 8.39 6.81 0.06
CA ILE A 54 8.56 8.22 0.48
C ILE A 54 8.33 8.39 1.99
N SER A 55 9.00 7.57 2.79
CA SER A 55 8.91 7.68 4.25
C SER A 55 10.25 7.80 4.95
N ILE A 56 10.21 8.37 6.15
CA ILE A 56 11.32 8.51 7.08
C ILE A 56 10.94 7.79 8.37
N LEU A 57 11.73 6.79 8.77
CA LEU A 57 11.60 6.17 10.09
C LEU A 57 12.24 7.09 11.14
N VAL A 58 11.44 7.43 12.14
CA VAL A 58 11.82 8.32 13.23
C VAL A 58 11.96 7.50 14.52
N ASP A 59 13.00 7.79 15.31
CA ASP A 59 13.32 7.10 16.56
C ASP A 59 12.36 7.50 17.69
N ILE A 60 11.10 7.27 17.48
CA ILE A 60 10.01 7.46 18.46
C ILE A 60 9.03 6.30 18.40
N ASP A 61 8.27 6.10 19.46
CA ASP A 61 7.28 5.03 19.54
C ASP A 61 5.91 5.45 19.01
N GLU A 62 5.51 6.69 19.27
CA GLU A 62 4.21 7.25 18.89
C GLU A 62 4.32 8.76 18.68
N PHE A 63 3.51 9.30 17.73
CA PHE A 63 3.42 10.75 17.48
C PHE A 63 2.36 11.45 18.33
N GLN A 64 1.48 10.70 18.99
CA GLN A 64 0.32 11.25 19.69
C GLN A 64 0.70 12.28 20.76
N ASP A 65 1.82 12.04 21.48
CA ASP A 65 2.30 12.94 22.53
C ASP A 65 3.17 14.10 22.02
N CYS A 66 3.43 14.13 20.72
CA CYS A 66 4.33 15.11 20.11
C CYS A 66 3.69 16.48 19.90
N LYS A 67 2.38 16.64 20.13
CA LYS A 67 1.62 17.90 19.98
C LYS A 67 1.79 18.53 18.60
N ILE A 68 1.81 17.72 17.54
CA ILE A 68 1.81 18.17 16.14
C ILE A 68 0.38 18.38 15.71
N CYS A 69 0.11 19.44 14.95
CA CYS A 69 -1.20 19.74 14.42
C CYS A 69 -1.19 19.78 12.88
N ALA A 70 -2.27 19.34 12.26
CA ALA A 70 -2.46 19.54 10.82
C ALA A 70 -2.42 21.04 10.50
N GLY A 71 -1.83 21.40 9.35
CA GLY A 71 -1.61 22.77 8.93
C GLY A 71 -0.37 23.46 9.52
N GLU A 72 0.33 22.83 10.47
CA GLU A 72 1.57 23.36 11.04
C GLU A 72 2.66 23.47 9.95
N ALA A 73 3.38 24.59 9.92
CA ALA A 73 4.40 24.84 8.91
C ALA A 73 5.56 23.86 9.01
N VAL A 74 6.04 23.42 7.86
CA VAL A 74 7.20 22.54 7.72
C VAL A 74 8.25 23.20 6.85
N TYR A 75 9.52 23.07 7.27
CA TYR A 75 10.67 23.46 6.47
C TYR A 75 11.57 22.26 6.26
N PHE A 76 11.75 21.90 5.01
CA PHE A 76 12.59 20.79 4.57
C PHE A 76 13.98 21.29 4.21
N HIS A 77 14.99 20.67 4.75
CA HIS A 77 16.39 20.94 4.48
C HIS A 77 17.16 19.63 4.36
N GLU A 78 18.28 19.62 3.64
CA GLU A 78 19.10 18.43 3.36
C GLU A 78 19.36 17.52 4.57
N LYS A 79 19.59 18.10 5.74
CA LYS A 79 19.97 17.36 6.96
C LYS A 79 18.93 17.39 8.07
N ARG A 80 17.85 18.12 7.88
CA ARG A 80 16.82 18.28 8.92
C ARG A 80 15.47 18.66 8.35
N ILE A 81 14.43 18.26 9.03
CA ILE A 81 13.06 18.72 8.78
C ILE A 81 12.59 19.45 10.05
N ILE A 82 12.12 20.67 9.90
CA ILE A 82 11.62 21.51 11.00
C ILE A 82 10.10 21.54 10.92
N ILE A 83 9.42 21.17 11.99
CA ILE A 83 7.97 21.14 12.11
C ILE A 83 7.59 22.00 13.31
N GLY A 84 7.18 23.24 13.05
CA GLY A 84 6.99 24.24 14.10
C GLY A 84 8.23 24.37 14.99
N PRO A 85 8.15 24.14 16.33
CA PRO A 85 9.30 24.20 17.23
C PRO A 85 10.14 22.90 17.24
N ARG A 86 9.81 21.88 16.46
CA ARG A 86 10.44 20.55 16.51
C ARG A 86 11.43 20.39 15.36
N ILE A 87 12.54 19.75 15.66
CA ILE A 87 13.60 19.47 14.65
C ILE A 87 13.74 17.95 14.56
N LEU A 88 13.60 17.41 13.37
CA LEU A 88 13.97 16.06 13.01
C LEU A 88 15.34 16.12 12.31
N ASP A 89 16.35 15.57 12.95
CA ASP A 89 17.70 15.42 12.38
C ASP A 89 17.76 14.12 11.55
N ILE A 90 18.09 14.26 10.27
CA ILE A 90 18.24 13.15 9.31
C ILE A 90 19.66 13.03 8.77
N SER A 91 20.62 13.78 9.33
CA SER A 91 22.01 13.84 8.85
C SER A 91 22.74 12.50 8.87
N HIS A 92 22.30 11.56 9.71
CA HIS A 92 22.85 10.22 9.88
C HIS A 92 21.85 9.12 9.58
N ALA A 93 20.71 9.45 8.97
CA ALA A 93 19.71 8.46 8.61
C ALA A 93 20.21 7.58 7.45
N GLU A 94 20.01 6.27 7.58
CA GLU A 94 20.37 5.32 6.54
C GLU A 94 19.42 5.44 5.34
N HIS A 95 19.96 5.44 4.14
CA HIS A 95 19.16 5.45 2.93
C HIS A 95 18.68 4.05 2.58
N TYR A 96 17.41 3.88 2.23
CA TYR A 96 16.88 2.61 1.76
C TYR A 96 16.17 2.73 0.42
N VAL A 97 16.13 1.61 -0.28
CA VAL A 97 15.38 1.40 -1.52
C VAL A 97 14.39 0.27 -1.29
N LEU A 98 13.15 0.46 -1.72
CA LEU A 98 12.15 -0.60 -1.70
C LEU A 98 12.45 -1.59 -2.83
N LYS A 99 12.54 -2.86 -2.48
CA LYS A 99 12.71 -3.95 -3.45
C LYS A 99 11.33 -4.39 -3.94
N ARG A 100 11.23 -4.62 -5.23
CA ARG A 100 10.07 -5.33 -5.79
C ARG A 100 10.16 -6.80 -5.40
N GLY A 101 9.03 -7.39 -5.06
CA GLY A 101 8.94 -8.83 -4.88
C GLY A 101 9.10 -9.55 -6.21
N VAL A 102 9.50 -10.83 -6.16
CA VAL A 102 9.70 -11.67 -7.34
C VAL A 102 8.63 -12.76 -7.40
N TYR A 103 7.90 -12.80 -8.50
CA TYR A 103 6.93 -13.87 -8.77
C TYR A 103 7.67 -15.19 -8.96
N LYS A 104 7.09 -16.25 -8.45
CA LYS A 104 7.46 -17.62 -8.72
C LYS A 104 6.22 -18.36 -9.19
N SER A 105 6.33 -19.05 -10.33
CA SER A 105 5.20 -19.75 -10.95
C SER A 105 4.50 -20.71 -9.99
N SER A 106 3.24 -20.98 -10.29
CA SER A 106 2.34 -21.82 -9.49
C SER A 106 2.93 -23.22 -9.23
N GLY A 107 2.58 -23.75 -8.08
CA GLY A 107 2.89 -25.11 -7.66
C GLY A 107 2.13 -25.41 -6.37
N ASP A 108 2.18 -26.65 -5.91
CA ASP A 108 1.43 -27.17 -4.75
C ASP A 108 1.54 -26.26 -3.52
N LEU A 109 2.71 -25.65 -3.32
CA LEU A 109 2.96 -24.77 -2.18
C LEU A 109 2.14 -23.48 -2.29
N LEU A 110 2.16 -22.82 -3.46
CA LEU A 110 1.38 -21.60 -3.69
C LEU A 110 -0.11 -21.90 -3.55
N GLU A 111 -0.62 -22.95 -4.19
CA GLU A 111 -2.04 -23.31 -4.09
C GLU A 111 -2.47 -23.58 -2.65
N LYS A 112 -1.67 -24.31 -1.89
CA LYS A 112 -1.91 -24.55 -0.46
C LYS A 112 -1.94 -23.25 0.33
N ASN A 113 -1.00 -22.36 0.08
CA ASN A 113 -0.89 -21.08 0.78
C ASN A 113 -2.05 -20.13 0.40
N LEU A 114 -2.52 -20.14 -0.86
CA LEU A 114 -3.70 -19.36 -1.25
C LEU A 114 -4.98 -19.84 -0.56
N LYS A 115 -5.16 -21.16 -0.43
CA LYS A 115 -6.29 -21.72 0.35
C LYS A 115 -6.21 -21.31 1.83
N TYR A 116 -5.01 -21.34 2.41
CA TYR A 116 -4.80 -20.88 3.78
C TYR A 116 -5.07 -19.37 3.91
N LEU A 117 -4.56 -18.54 2.99
CA LEU A 117 -4.80 -17.09 2.98
C LEU A 117 -6.30 -16.78 2.88
N GLU A 118 -7.02 -17.46 2.00
CA GLU A 118 -8.46 -17.29 1.86
C GLU A 118 -9.20 -17.60 3.17
N SER A 119 -8.91 -18.74 3.79
CA SER A 119 -9.47 -19.10 5.09
C SER A 119 -9.10 -18.10 6.19
N PHE A 120 -7.84 -17.59 6.17
CA PHE A 120 -7.36 -16.60 7.13
C PHE A 120 -8.10 -15.26 7.01
N ILE A 121 -8.34 -14.79 5.78
CA ILE A 121 -9.09 -13.54 5.52
C ILE A 121 -10.52 -13.65 6.05
N TYR A 122 -11.21 -14.76 5.75
CA TYR A 122 -12.60 -14.94 6.19
C TYR A 122 -12.71 -15.16 7.70
N ALA A 123 -11.76 -15.84 8.33
CA ALA A 123 -11.73 -16.02 9.79
C ALA A 123 -11.50 -14.70 10.54
N ASN A 124 -10.91 -13.68 9.90
CA ASN A 124 -10.68 -12.34 10.46
C ASN A 124 -11.59 -11.29 9.80
N GLY A 125 -12.71 -11.72 9.21
CA GLY A 125 -13.74 -10.84 8.64
C GLY A 125 -14.61 -10.17 9.71
N PRO A 126 -15.56 -9.30 9.29
CA PRO A 126 -16.48 -8.65 10.22
C PRO A 126 -17.32 -9.69 10.99
N GLU A 127 -17.38 -9.57 12.31
CA GLU A 127 -18.06 -10.55 13.19
C GLU A 127 -19.58 -10.49 13.10
N ALA A 128 -20.17 -9.35 12.77
CA ALA A 128 -21.63 -9.18 12.77
C ALA A 128 -22.25 -9.36 11.38
N ILE A 129 -23.16 -10.34 11.24
CA ILE A 129 -23.79 -10.71 9.96
C ILE A 129 -24.60 -9.55 9.33
N TYR A 130 -25.07 -8.58 10.10
CA TYR A 130 -25.91 -7.46 9.67
C TYR A 130 -25.30 -6.09 9.98
N SER A 131 -23.97 -5.96 10.07
CA SER A 131 -23.31 -4.67 10.28
C SER A 131 -23.13 -3.94 8.95
N PHE A 132 -22.97 -2.61 9.03
CA PHE A 132 -22.56 -1.79 7.88
C PHE A 132 -21.21 -2.27 7.30
N GLU A 133 -20.28 -2.69 8.14
CA GLU A 133 -18.98 -3.23 7.74
C GLU A 133 -19.13 -4.51 6.92
N THR A 134 -20.08 -5.38 7.27
CA THR A 134 -20.38 -6.60 6.49
C THR A 134 -20.93 -6.26 5.11
N ALA A 135 -21.86 -5.31 5.03
CA ALA A 135 -22.43 -4.86 3.75
C ALA A 135 -21.35 -4.21 2.85
N ALA A 136 -20.52 -3.34 3.43
CA ALA A 136 -19.39 -2.72 2.73
C ALA A 136 -18.40 -3.78 2.22
N PHE A 137 -18.03 -4.74 3.06
CA PHE A 137 -17.13 -5.83 2.67
C PHE A 137 -17.75 -6.68 1.53
N GLN A 138 -19.04 -7.02 1.60
CA GLN A 138 -19.72 -7.75 0.54
C GLN A 138 -19.71 -6.98 -0.79
N MET A 139 -19.90 -5.66 -0.74
CA MET A 139 -19.84 -4.82 -1.94
C MET A 139 -18.44 -4.81 -2.54
N VAL A 140 -17.39 -4.67 -1.71
CA VAL A 140 -15.99 -4.78 -2.15
C VAL A 140 -15.74 -6.13 -2.81
N VAL A 141 -16.18 -7.23 -2.21
CA VAL A 141 -16.06 -8.59 -2.78
C VAL A 141 -16.74 -8.69 -4.15
N GLN A 142 -17.96 -8.16 -4.29
CA GLN A 142 -18.68 -8.17 -5.57
C GLN A 142 -17.94 -7.39 -6.65
N ARG A 143 -17.47 -6.18 -6.33
CA ARG A 143 -16.70 -5.33 -7.27
C ARG A 143 -15.36 -5.96 -7.64
N THR A 144 -14.67 -6.57 -6.68
CA THR A 144 -13.42 -7.29 -6.91
C THR A 144 -13.59 -8.47 -7.88
N ARG A 145 -14.73 -9.19 -7.82
CA ARG A 145 -15.04 -10.25 -8.80
C ARG A 145 -15.19 -9.72 -10.22
N LEU A 146 -15.73 -8.50 -10.39
CA LEU A 146 -15.80 -7.87 -11.72
C LEU A 146 -14.40 -7.53 -12.25
N VAL A 147 -13.52 -7.01 -11.38
CA VAL A 147 -12.12 -6.76 -11.71
C VAL A 147 -11.44 -8.07 -12.12
N GLN A 148 -11.55 -9.12 -11.31
CA GLN A 148 -10.96 -10.43 -11.61
C GLN A 148 -11.46 -10.97 -12.96
N LYS A 149 -12.76 -10.91 -13.22
CA LYS A 149 -13.34 -11.35 -14.48
C LYS A 149 -12.75 -10.58 -15.67
N ALA A 150 -12.71 -9.26 -15.60
CA ALA A 150 -12.16 -8.42 -16.65
C ALA A 150 -10.68 -8.76 -16.96
N PHE A 151 -9.88 -9.03 -15.92
CA PHE A 151 -8.50 -9.48 -16.11
C PHE A 151 -8.39 -10.83 -16.80
N LEU A 152 -9.28 -11.77 -16.49
CA LEU A 152 -9.29 -13.10 -17.14
C LEU A 152 -9.75 -13.01 -18.60
N GLU A 153 -10.65 -12.11 -18.93
CA GLU A 153 -11.12 -11.86 -20.30
C GLU A 153 -10.14 -11.01 -21.12
N ASP A 154 -9.04 -10.51 -20.55
CA ASP A 154 -8.06 -9.60 -21.18
C ASP A 154 -8.68 -8.32 -21.77
N ASP A 155 -9.84 -7.92 -21.28
CA ASP A 155 -10.53 -6.72 -21.73
C ASP A 155 -10.03 -5.50 -20.96
N ARG A 156 -9.09 -4.77 -21.57
CA ARG A 156 -8.48 -3.58 -20.96
C ARG A 156 -9.50 -2.53 -20.54
N GLU A 157 -10.51 -2.30 -21.34
CA GLU A 157 -11.53 -1.29 -21.07
C GLU A 157 -12.38 -1.68 -19.86
N GLN A 158 -12.78 -2.95 -19.80
CA GLN A 158 -13.49 -3.49 -18.64
C GLN A 158 -12.61 -3.51 -17.39
N ILE A 159 -11.32 -3.79 -17.49
CA ILE A 159 -10.39 -3.71 -16.35
C ILE A 159 -10.37 -2.31 -15.76
N ILE A 160 -10.25 -1.27 -16.62
CA ILE A 160 -10.25 0.13 -16.15
C ILE A 160 -11.59 0.49 -15.52
N GLN A 161 -12.71 0.15 -16.16
CA GLN A 161 -14.06 0.42 -15.65
C GLN A 161 -14.31 -0.27 -14.29
N ALA A 162 -13.99 -1.55 -14.21
CA ALA A 162 -14.16 -2.32 -12.97
C ALA A 162 -13.23 -1.80 -11.86
N GLY A 163 -11.99 -1.43 -12.20
CA GLY A 163 -11.03 -0.83 -11.28
C GLY A 163 -11.52 0.52 -10.73
N LYS A 164 -12.01 1.40 -11.59
CA LYS A 164 -12.66 2.66 -11.17
C LYS A 164 -13.84 2.42 -10.25
N GLY A 165 -14.58 1.34 -10.43
CA GLY A 165 -15.67 0.95 -9.54
C GLY A 165 -15.25 0.50 -8.13
N LEU A 166 -13.94 0.30 -7.89
CA LEU A 166 -13.38 0.06 -6.56
C LEU A 166 -12.85 1.34 -5.91
N LEU A 167 -12.43 2.35 -6.70
CA LEU A 167 -11.87 3.58 -6.15
C LEU A 167 -12.82 4.24 -5.16
N GLY A 168 -12.27 4.60 -4.00
CA GLY A 168 -13.00 5.26 -2.93
C GLY A 168 -14.09 4.40 -2.27
N LEU A 169 -14.24 3.13 -2.68
CA LEU A 169 -15.27 2.25 -2.12
C LEU A 169 -14.88 1.82 -0.71
N GLY A 170 -15.66 2.23 0.27
CA GLY A 170 -15.46 1.95 1.68
C GLY A 170 -15.35 3.21 2.52
N GLN A 171 -15.02 3.04 3.80
CA GLN A 171 -14.85 4.14 4.75
C GLN A 171 -13.39 4.26 5.18
N GLY A 172 -13.06 5.42 5.75
CA GLY A 172 -11.77 5.68 6.37
C GLY A 172 -10.78 6.38 5.44
N LEU A 173 -9.53 6.44 5.89
CA LEU A 173 -8.44 7.15 5.20
C LEU A 173 -7.86 6.37 4.02
N THR A 174 -8.02 5.06 4.05
CA THR A 174 -7.74 4.14 2.96
C THR A 174 -8.99 3.31 2.73
N PRO A 175 -9.87 3.72 1.79
CA PRO A 175 -11.07 2.95 1.43
C PRO A 175 -10.73 1.51 1.04
N SER A 176 -11.57 0.57 1.43
CA SER A 176 -11.32 -0.87 1.22
C SER A 176 -11.07 -1.25 -0.24
N GLY A 177 -11.77 -0.58 -1.17
CA GLY A 177 -11.59 -0.82 -2.60
C GLY A 177 -10.19 -0.43 -3.09
N ASP A 178 -9.63 0.66 -2.56
CA ASP A 178 -8.28 1.12 -2.88
C ASP A 178 -7.22 0.15 -2.36
N ASP A 179 -7.39 -0.33 -1.12
CA ASP A 179 -6.51 -1.34 -0.54
C ASP A 179 -6.53 -2.65 -1.35
N VAL A 180 -7.72 -3.07 -1.82
CA VAL A 180 -7.85 -4.24 -2.71
C VAL A 180 -7.15 -4.01 -4.04
N LEU A 181 -7.34 -2.87 -4.70
CA LEU A 181 -6.62 -2.52 -5.93
C LEU A 181 -5.12 -2.57 -5.71
N MET A 182 -4.63 -1.96 -4.64
CA MET A 182 -3.21 -1.98 -4.29
C MET A 182 -2.68 -3.41 -4.17
N GLY A 183 -3.41 -4.30 -3.50
CA GLY A 183 -3.03 -5.70 -3.36
C GLY A 183 -3.02 -6.47 -4.69
N ILE A 184 -4.00 -6.26 -5.57
CA ILE A 184 -4.05 -6.88 -6.91
C ILE A 184 -2.83 -6.44 -7.72
N PHE A 185 -2.61 -5.13 -7.84
CA PHE A 185 -1.53 -4.60 -8.68
C PHE A 185 -0.13 -4.85 -8.11
N LEU A 186 0.01 -5.00 -6.79
CA LEU A 186 1.25 -5.52 -6.19
C LEU A 186 1.64 -6.86 -6.80
N VAL A 187 0.69 -7.82 -6.86
CA VAL A 187 0.96 -9.17 -7.37
C VAL A 187 1.21 -9.16 -8.87
N LEU A 188 0.42 -8.40 -9.63
CA LEU A 188 0.63 -8.26 -11.07
C LEU A 188 1.99 -7.62 -11.40
N GLY A 189 2.45 -6.68 -10.56
CA GLY A 189 3.71 -5.95 -10.71
C GLY A 189 4.96 -6.67 -10.22
N LEU A 190 4.85 -7.87 -9.65
CA LEU A 190 6.00 -8.66 -9.22
C LEU A 190 6.97 -8.89 -10.38
N ASP A 191 8.28 -8.88 -10.09
CA ASP A 191 9.27 -9.23 -11.10
C ASP A 191 9.05 -10.67 -11.58
N ASN A 192 9.18 -10.92 -12.86
CA ASN A 192 8.86 -12.18 -13.54
C ASN A 192 7.37 -12.57 -13.54
N SER A 193 6.46 -11.66 -13.18
CA SER A 193 5.02 -11.91 -13.31
C SER A 193 4.63 -12.02 -14.79
N PRO A 194 3.87 -13.04 -15.22
CA PRO A 194 3.37 -13.15 -16.59
C PRO A 194 2.41 -12.01 -16.97
N ALA A 195 1.77 -11.41 -15.98
CA ALA A 195 0.85 -10.28 -16.18
C ALA A 195 1.48 -8.90 -15.84
N LYS A 196 2.82 -8.80 -15.75
CA LYS A 196 3.51 -7.54 -15.38
C LYS A 196 3.16 -6.37 -16.32
N HIS A 197 2.92 -6.65 -17.60
CA HIS A 197 2.50 -5.65 -18.58
C HIS A 197 1.16 -4.98 -18.24
N LEU A 198 0.28 -5.65 -17.49
CA LEU A 198 -1.01 -5.14 -17.06
C LEU A 198 -0.89 -4.19 -15.85
N HIS A 199 0.26 -4.16 -15.18
CA HIS A 199 0.48 -3.29 -14.03
C HIS A 199 0.30 -1.79 -14.36
N SER A 200 0.65 -1.38 -15.60
CA SER A 200 0.48 0.00 -16.07
C SER A 200 -0.97 0.47 -16.11
N ILE A 201 -1.94 -0.46 -16.12
CA ILE A 201 -3.38 -0.13 -16.14
C ILE A 201 -3.79 0.60 -14.84
N LEU A 202 -3.08 0.36 -13.71
CA LEU A 202 -3.35 1.08 -12.46
C LEU A 202 -3.23 2.60 -12.65
N GLU A 203 -2.23 3.05 -13.42
CA GLU A 203 -2.05 4.48 -13.71
C GLU A 203 -3.26 5.07 -14.44
N GLU A 204 -3.88 4.29 -15.33
CA GLU A 204 -5.08 4.73 -16.06
C GLU A 204 -6.35 4.68 -15.19
N ILE A 205 -6.43 3.72 -14.26
CA ILE A 205 -7.54 3.65 -13.29
C ILE A 205 -7.54 4.88 -12.41
N ILE A 206 -6.37 5.31 -11.91
CA ILE A 206 -6.26 6.44 -10.98
C ILE A 206 -6.15 7.80 -11.68
N LYS A 207 -5.97 7.82 -13.01
CA LYS A 207 -5.89 9.05 -13.78
C LYS A 207 -7.18 9.86 -13.60
N ASP A 208 -7.00 11.14 -13.27
CA ASP A 208 -8.10 12.10 -13.05
C ASP A 208 -9.09 11.70 -11.93
N SER A 209 -8.69 10.78 -11.03
CA SER A 209 -9.55 10.23 -9.97
C SER A 209 -9.16 10.68 -8.56
N ARG A 210 -8.41 11.78 -8.43
CA ARG A 210 -7.96 12.26 -7.11
C ARG A 210 -9.11 12.61 -6.17
N GLU A 211 -10.23 13.10 -6.71
CA GLU A 211 -11.41 13.46 -5.93
C GLU A 211 -12.31 12.24 -5.57
N GLU A 212 -12.04 11.08 -6.17
CA GLU A 212 -12.82 9.87 -5.95
C GLU A 212 -12.38 9.10 -4.69
N THR A 213 -11.21 9.44 -4.15
CA THR A 213 -10.68 8.84 -2.92
C THR A 213 -10.02 9.88 -2.02
N THR A 214 -9.40 9.46 -0.92
CA THR A 214 -8.69 10.37 -0.02
C THR A 214 -7.29 10.70 -0.56
N ASP A 215 -6.71 11.84 -0.17
CA ASP A 215 -5.34 12.21 -0.56
C ASP A 215 -4.32 11.14 -0.16
N ILE A 216 -4.48 10.52 1.02
CA ILE A 216 -3.59 9.47 1.52
C ILE A 216 -3.68 8.22 0.65
N SER A 217 -4.90 7.81 0.30
CA SER A 217 -5.13 6.63 -0.52
C SER A 217 -4.69 6.86 -1.96
N TYR A 218 -5.00 8.02 -2.52
CA TYR A 218 -4.54 8.42 -3.85
C TYR A 218 -3.02 8.38 -3.95
N GLU A 219 -2.30 8.96 -2.97
CA GLU A 219 -0.84 8.92 -2.95
C GLU A 219 -0.31 7.48 -2.87
N GLY A 220 -0.94 6.63 -2.04
CA GLY A 220 -0.61 5.20 -1.97
C GLY A 220 -0.77 4.49 -3.31
N LEU A 221 -1.90 4.68 -4.00
CA LEU A 221 -2.18 4.13 -5.31
C LEU A 221 -1.24 4.69 -6.39
N TYR A 222 -0.93 5.98 -6.33
CA TYR A 222 0.04 6.61 -7.24
C TYR A 222 1.43 5.99 -7.08
N ARG A 223 1.92 5.77 -5.86
CA ARG A 223 3.19 5.07 -5.62
C ARG A 223 3.12 3.61 -6.07
N ALA A 224 2.01 2.94 -5.83
CA ALA A 224 1.76 1.59 -6.31
C ALA A 224 1.81 1.50 -7.84
N SER A 225 1.26 2.48 -8.57
CA SER A 225 1.33 2.52 -10.04
C SER A 225 2.76 2.65 -10.57
N LYS A 226 3.67 3.22 -9.78
CA LYS A 226 5.12 3.26 -10.07
C LYS A 226 5.87 2.02 -9.58
N GLY A 227 5.17 1.05 -8.98
CA GLY A 227 5.72 -0.20 -8.47
C GLY A 227 6.35 -0.09 -7.08
N PHE A 228 6.04 0.96 -6.33
CA PHE A 228 6.51 1.14 -4.96
C PHE A 228 5.43 0.74 -3.95
N TYR A 229 5.74 -0.27 -3.15
CA TYR A 229 4.86 -0.82 -2.11
C TYR A 229 5.60 -0.88 -0.78
N ARG A 230 4.87 -0.94 0.31
CA ARG A 230 5.46 -1.20 1.64
C ARG A 230 6.18 -2.54 1.62
N SER A 231 7.35 -2.61 2.29
CA SER A 231 8.19 -3.82 2.30
C SER A 231 7.44 -5.05 2.81
N ILE A 232 6.63 -4.89 3.84
CA ILE A 232 5.83 -5.99 4.42
C ILE A 232 4.83 -6.60 3.42
N LEU A 233 4.30 -5.80 2.48
CA LEU A 233 3.37 -6.30 1.46
C LEU A 233 4.12 -7.12 0.40
N SER A 234 5.28 -6.64 -0.04
CA SER A 234 6.15 -7.38 -0.97
C SER A 234 6.63 -8.68 -0.35
N GLU A 235 7.03 -8.65 0.93
CA GLU A 235 7.42 -9.85 1.69
C GLU A 235 6.25 -10.85 1.80
N ALA A 236 5.03 -10.39 2.07
CA ALA A 236 3.85 -11.24 2.15
C ALA A 236 3.53 -11.90 0.80
N ALA A 237 3.57 -11.12 -0.28
CA ALA A 237 3.37 -11.66 -1.62
C ALA A 237 4.43 -12.72 -1.96
N GLU A 238 5.72 -12.47 -1.74
CA GLU A 238 6.76 -13.49 -1.97
C GLU A 238 6.61 -14.72 -1.09
N ALA A 239 6.26 -14.54 0.18
CA ALA A 239 6.12 -15.65 1.13
C ALA A 239 5.05 -16.66 0.69
N LEU A 240 3.97 -16.21 0.03
CA LEU A 240 2.93 -17.10 -0.50
C LEU A 240 3.50 -18.15 -1.47
N ALA A 241 4.46 -17.77 -2.30
CA ALA A 241 5.06 -18.70 -3.28
C ALA A 241 6.27 -19.46 -2.74
N ARG A 242 6.89 -19.01 -1.64
CA ARG A 242 8.22 -19.51 -1.21
C ARG A 242 8.25 -20.11 0.19
N SER A 243 7.33 -19.73 1.08
CA SER A 243 7.39 -20.09 2.49
C SER A 243 6.38 -21.17 2.86
N LYS A 244 6.82 -22.17 3.64
CA LYS A 244 5.94 -23.19 4.22
C LYS A 244 5.10 -22.65 5.40
N ASN A 245 5.56 -21.58 6.03
CA ASN A 245 4.87 -20.95 7.16
C ASN A 245 4.66 -19.46 6.89
N ILE A 246 3.44 -19.09 6.54
CA ILE A 246 3.05 -17.73 6.20
C ILE A 246 2.24 -17.02 7.31
N GLY A 247 1.87 -17.73 8.37
CA GLY A 247 0.94 -17.20 9.38
C GLY A 247 1.46 -15.95 10.09
N GLU A 248 2.77 -15.83 10.31
CA GLU A 248 3.35 -14.65 10.96
C GLU A 248 3.26 -13.41 10.07
N ILE A 249 3.68 -13.53 8.81
CA ILE A 249 3.65 -12.39 7.87
C ILE A 249 2.20 -11.94 7.60
N LEU A 250 1.25 -12.86 7.50
CA LEU A 250 -0.17 -12.52 7.34
C LEU A 250 -0.71 -11.75 8.55
N ARG A 251 -0.36 -12.15 9.78
CA ARG A 251 -0.74 -11.39 10.99
C ARG A 251 -0.13 -9.99 11.01
N LYS A 252 1.11 -9.83 10.56
CA LYS A 252 1.75 -8.50 10.45
C LYS A 252 1.02 -7.60 9.45
N VAL A 253 0.63 -8.13 8.29
CA VAL A 253 -0.17 -7.37 7.32
C VAL A 253 -1.56 -7.06 7.89
N MET A 254 -2.23 -8.05 8.50
CA MET A 254 -3.55 -7.87 9.13
C MET A 254 -3.56 -6.76 10.19
N ALA A 255 -2.44 -6.50 10.86
CA ALA A 255 -2.30 -5.43 11.85
C ALA A 255 -2.18 -4.01 11.25
N ILE A 256 -2.26 -3.87 9.93
CA ILE A 256 -2.28 -2.58 9.25
C ILE A 256 -3.71 -2.00 9.33
N GLY A 257 -3.84 -0.84 9.96
CA GLY A 257 -5.14 -0.16 10.10
C GLY A 257 -6.19 -1.00 10.83
N HIS A 258 -7.45 -0.70 10.60
CA HIS A 258 -8.59 -1.46 11.13
C HIS A 258 -9.04 -2.56 10.17
N SER A 259 -9.29 -2.21 8.91
CA SER A 259 -9.69 -3.14 7.83
C SER A 259 -8.64 -3.25 6.71
N SER A 260 -7.77 -2.25 6.56
CA SER A 260 -6.82 -2.14 5.44
C SER A 260 -5.95 -3.37 5.26
N GLY A 261 -5.44 -3.97 6.35
CA GLY A 261 -4.64 -5.18 6.28
C GLY A 261 -5.39 -6.35 5.65
N ARG A 262 -6.66 -6.54 6.02
CA ARG A 262 -7.54 -7.57 5.44
C ARG A 262 -7.79 -7.29 3.95
N ASP A 263 -8.09 -6.05 3.61
CA ASP A 263 -8.47 -5.65 2.26
C ASP A 263 -7.27 -5.74 1.30
N LEU A 264 -6.07 -5.37 1.76
CA LEU A 264 -4.79 -5.61 1.08
C LEU A 264 -4.54 -7.11 0.84
N LEU A 265 -4.73 -7.96 1.85
CA LEU A 265 -4.57 -9.41 1.72
C LEU A 265 -5.60 -10.00 0.74
N TYR A 266 -6.82 -9.49 0.73
CA TYR A 266 -7.84 -9.90 -0.23
C TYR A 266 -7.47 -9.52 -1.67
N GLY A 267 -6.88 -8.34 -1.86
CA GLY A 267 -6.30 -7.91 -3.13
C GLY A 267 -5.14 -8.81 -3.58
N ILE A 268 -4.21 -9.13 -2.68
CA ILE A 268 -3.10 -10.06 -2.95
C ILE A 268 -3.63 -11.45 -3.35
N LEU A 269 -4.61 -11.97 -2.63
CA LEU A 269 -5.26 -13.25 -2.98
C LEU A 269 -5.85 -13.21 -4.39
N THR A 270 -6.58 -12.14 -4.71
CA THR A 270 -7.20 -11.96 -6.02
C THR A 270 -6.16 -11.86 -7.14
N GLY A 271 -5.10 -11.07 -6.94
CA GLY A 271 -4.00 -10.96 -7.88
C GLY A 271 -3.35 -12.31 -8.19
N TYR A 272 -3.10 -13.12 -7.18
CA TYR A 272 -2.58 -14.48 -7.40
C TYR A 272 -3.59 -15.41 -8.11
N LYS A 273 -4.87 -15.32 -7.79
CA LYS A 273 -5.90 -16.08 -8.51
C LYS A 273 -5.91 -15.73 -10.01
N ILE A 274 -5.76 -14.45 -10.36
CA ILE A 274 -5.62 -14.01 -11.76
C ILE A 274 -4.38 -14.64 -12.40
N LEU A 275 -3.21 -14.58 -11.75
CA LEU A 275 -1.96 -15.13 -12.32
C LEU A 275 -2.04 -16.64 -12.52
N VAL A 276 -2.55 -17.38 -11.54
CA VAL A 276 -2.67 -18.85 -11.61
C VAL A 276 -3.61 -19.29 -12.75
N GLU A 277 -4.71 -18.59 -12.95
CA GLU A 277 -5.61 -18.90 -14.08
C GLU A 277 -4.95 -18.56 -15.43
N LYS A 278 -4.31 -17.40 -15.56
CA LYS A 278 -3.60 -17.04 -16.78
C LYS A 278 -2.45 -18.01 -17.11
N GLU A 279 -1.72 -18.53 -16.11
CA GLU A 279 -0.70 -19.54 -16.38
C GLU A 279 -1.28 -20.83 -16.97
N LYS A 280 -2.48 -21.24 -16.54
CA LYS A 280 -3.14 -22.41 -17.11
C LYS A 280 -3.55 -22.21 -18.57
N ASP A 281 -4.01 -21.00 -18.90
CA ASP A 281 -4.39 -20.64 -20.28
C ASP A 281 -3.21 -20.62 -21.23
N TYR A 282 -2.01 -20.19 -20.76
CA TYR A 282 -0.77 -20.23 -21.56
C TYR A 282 -0.14 -21.64 -21.68
N ALA A 283 -0.52 -22.58 -20.80
CA ALA A 283 -0.01 -23.95 -20.83
C ALA A 283 -0.84 -24.90 -21.72
N ASN A 284 -2.02 -24.51 -22.15
CA ASN A 284 -2.94 -25.21 -23.05
C ASN A 284 -2.82 -24.65 -24.47
#